data_d195937ff7ab2308bc9de6a8e462cf7b
#
_entry.id   d195937ff7ab2308bc9de6a8e462cf7b
#
_cell.length_a   1.000
_cell.length_b   1.000
_cell.length_c   1.000
_cell.angle_alpha   90.00
_cell.angle_beta   90.00
_cell.angle_gamma   90.00
#
_symmetry.space_group_name_H-M   'P 1'
#
loop_
_entity.id
_entity.type
_entity.pdbx_description
1 polymer ?
#
loop_
_entity_poly.entity_id
_entity_poly.type
_entity_poly.pdbx_seq_one_letter_code
_entity_poly.pdbx_strand_id
1 'polypeptide(L)'
;MSSEPLKFIDLFAGLGGFHYALKQLGCKCVFASEIRADLQQLYLRNFPDTNIHGDITRISPADIPPHDILCAGFPCQPFSQAGKREGFKDEERGNLFYNICNILEYHKPKYLLLENVANLMGHDGGNTWNIIKTKLTEIGYGVKSEILSPHQFGIIPQHRKRIYIVGILRDKGNIDNYQFPQTRPELQCDINKIIDINDTNIQTLKPEIYHHLSVWQEFIDHIIENNDRIPQFPIWAMEFGATYDYLNKVPAHQRLSEINGKRGAFGHVINGSSLNECLAQIPNYARTGKDEHFPKWKNRYIEQNREFYRKHKKWLDRWLPKIESFKNSHQKFEWNCGIKASPTLEDKIIQYRASGIRVKLPTFIPALNLVGTQIPIFPWVQLPNVCIVPGQPTKGRFLSVKEAAKLQGLHNLDFDYTVPGYPLSVTRIFEALGNAVNATLVKHIAKRLICL
;
A
#
# COMPACT_ATOMS: atom_id res chain seq x y z
N MET A 1 45.47 4.02 -2.19
CA MET A 1 44.85 4.22 -3.52
C MET A 1 43.33 4.16 -3.26
N SER A 2 42.59 5.25 -3.38
CA SER A 2 41.14 5.21 -3.30
C SER A 2 40.63 4.53 -4.56
N SER A 3 40.05 3.33 -4.41
CA SER A 3 39.35 2.69 -5.52
C SER A 3 38.27 3.64 -6.06
N GLU A 4 38.15 3.75 -7.40
CA GLU A 4 37.04 4.51 -7.99
C GLU A 4 35.69 4.04 -7.38
N PRO A 5 34.74 4.97 -7.16
CA PRO A 5 33.43 4.60 -6.64
C PRO A 5 32.70 3.70 -7.63
N LEU A 6 32.02 2.66 -7.13
CA LEU A 6 31.17 1.81 -7.97
C LEU A 6 30.10 2.67 -8.64
N LYS A 7 29.91 2.46 -9.93
CA LYS A 7 28.91 3.15 -10.76
C LYS A 7 27.60 2.35 -10.79
N PHE A 8 26.48 3.02 -10.67
CA PHE A 8 25.17 2.37 -10.78
C PHE A 8 24.22 3.13 -11.67
N ILE A 9 23.21 2.41 -12.15
CA ILE A 9 22.04 2.97 -12.84
C ILE A 9 20.78 2.72 -12.02
N ASP A 10 19.79 3.65 -12.08
CA ASP A 10 18.53 3.59 -11.38
C ASP A 10 17.37 3.64 -12.38
N LEU A 11 16.77 2.48 -12.67
CA LEU A 11 15.67 2.34 -13.63
C LEU A 11 14.33 2.40 -12.90
N PHE A 12 13.35 3.07 -13.52
CA PHE A 12 12.05 3.35 -12.89
C PHE A 12 12.22 4.11 -11.57
N ALA A 13 13.09 5.12 -11.61
CA ALA A 13 13.72 5.73 -10.45
C ALA A 13 12.73 6.35 -9.43
N GLY A 14 11.56 6.81 -9.90
CA GLY A 14 10.56 7.41 -9.02
C GLY A 14 11.15 8.55 -8.18
N LEU A 15 11.15 8.39 -6.87
CA LEU A 15 11.75 9.33 -5.91
C LEU A 15 13.27 9.16 -5.72
N GLY A 16 13.91 8.22 -6.44
CA GLY A 16 15.34 7.93 -6.30
C GLY A 16 15.70 7.14 -5.04
N GLY A 17 14.86 6.17 -4.67
CA GLY A 17 15.10 5.36 -3.47
C GLY A 17 16.37 4.52 -3.54
N PHE A 18 16.68 3.92 -4.69
CA PHE A 18 17.95 3.24 -4.94
C PHE A 18 19.11 4.24 -4.95
N HIS A 19 18.94 5.37 -5.64
CA HIS A 19 19.97 6.43 -5.68
C HIS A 19 20.33 6.88 -4.28
N TYR A 20 19.32 7.24 -3.47
CA TYR A 20 19.55 7.71 -2.10
C TYR A 20 20.30 6.67 -1.24
N ALA A 21 19.95 5.39 -1.37
CA ALA A 21 20.58 4.31 -0.63
C ALA A 21 22.04 4.06 -1.05
N LEU A 22 22.31 3.98 -2.35
CA LEU A 22 23.63 3.68 -2.90
C LEU A 22 24.60 4.86 -2.77
N LYS A 23 24.12 6.10 -2.91
CA LYS A 23 24.91 7.31 -2.62
C LYS A 23 25.47 7.32 -1.18
N GLN A 24 24.69 6.85 -0.20
CA GLN A 24 25.14 6.70 1.18
C GLN A 24 26.21 5.60 1.37
N LEU A 25 26.37 4.72 0.41
CA LEU A 25 27.44 3.69 0.37
C LEU A 25 28.66 4.14 -0.46
N GLY A 26 28.69 5.41 -0.91
CA GLY A 26 29.77 5.95 -1.71
C GLY A 26 29.71 5.58 -3.21
N CYS A 27 28.62 5.00 -3.69
CA CYS A 27 28.43 4.70 -5.11
C CYS A 27 28.00 5.95 -5.89
N LYS A 28 28.33 6.00 -7.21
CA LYS A 28 28.00 7.10 -8.11
C LYS A 28 26.91 6.69 -9.09
N CYS A 29 25.79 7.42 -9.11
CA CYS A 29 24.77 7.26 -10.15
C CYS A 29 25.27 7.84 -11.47
N VAL A 30 25.24 7.05 -12.55
CA VAL A 30 25.70 7.47 -13.88
C VAL A 30 24.55 7.57 -14.87
N PHE A 31 23.38 7.01 -14.54
CA PHE A 31 22.18 7.05 -15.36
C PHE A 31 20.95 6.78 -14.51
N ALA A 32 19.87 7.51 -14.78
CA ALA A 32 18.56 7.22 -14.20
C ALA A 32 17.47 7.34 -15.27
N SER A 33 16.36 6.59 -15.14
CA SER A 33 15.18 6.75 -16.00
C SER A 33 13.90 6.73 -15.19
N GLU A 34 12.99 7.64 -15.54
CA GLU A 34 11.63 7.78 -14.99
C GLU A 34 10.72 8.36 -16.08
N ILE A 35 9.57 7.71 -16.33
CA ILE A 35 8.67 8.13 -17.41
C ILE A 35 7.86 9.39 -17.04
N ARG A 36 7.60 9.62 -15.75
CA ARG A 36 6.77 10.71 -15.26
C ARG A 36 7.58 12.01 -15.13
N ALA A 37 7.22 13.03 -15.91
CA ALA A 37 7.91 14.31 -15.91
C ALA A 37 7.90 15.04 -14.54
N ASP A 38 6.81 14.91 -13.76
CA ASP A 38 6.70 15.49 -12.43
C ASP A 38 7.69 14.81 -11.43
N LEU A 39 7.89 13.51 -11.55
CA LEU A 39 8.89 12.79 -10.75
C LEU A 39 10.31 13.07 -11.22
N GLN A 40 10.54 13.24 -12.52
CA GLN A 40 11.87 13.65 -13.02
C GLN A 40 12.29 15.00 -12.43
N GLN A 41 11.36 15.99 -12.38
CA GLN A 41 11.64 17.29 -11.79
C GLN A 41 11.97 17.19 -10.29
N LEU A 42 11.22 16.37 -9.54
CA LEU A 42 11.52 16.14 -8.13
C LEU A 42 12.83 15.37 -7.92
N TYR A 43 13.13 14.41 -8.80
CA TYR A 43 14.40 13.68 -8.78
C TYR A 43 15.59 14.63 -8.97
N LEU A 44 15.55 15.48 -10.00
CA LEU A 44 16.62 16.47 -10.26
C LEU A 44 16.78 17.47 -9.12
N ARG A 45 15.69 17.85 -8.47
CA ARG A 45 15.75 18.72 -7.28
C ARG A 45 16.57 18.08 -6.14
N ASN A 46 16.48 16.76 -5.99
CA ASN A 46 17.19 16.00 -4.96
C ASN A 46 18.56 15.47 -5.41
N PHE A 47 18.76 15.28 -6.71
CA PHE A 47 19.97 14.73 -7.32
C PHE A 47 20.38 15.54 -8.54
N PRO A 48 20.80 16.82 -8.35
CA PRO A 48 21.06 17.73 -9.48
C PRO A 48 22.21 17.31 -10.38
N ASP A 49 23.13 16.50 -9.87
CA ASP A 49 24.32 16.04 -10.60
C ASP A 49 24.06 14.78 -11.47
N THR A 50 22.80 14.33 -11.55
CA THR A 50 22.45 13.09 -12.26
C THR A 50 21.58 13.39 -13.46
N ASN A 51 21.94 12.87 -14.63
CA ASN A 51 21.07 12.90 -15.80
C ASN A 51 19.93 11.90 -15.64
N ILE A 52 18.70 12.39 -15.62
CA ILE A 52 17.51 11.54 -15.64
C ILE A 52 16.88 11.56 -17.04
N HIS A 53 16.60 10.36 -17.54
CA HIS A 53 15.99 10.15 -18.84
C HIS A 53 14.53 9.74 -18.69
N GLY A 54 13.78 9.78 -19.80
CA GLY A 54 12.36 9.45 -19.84
C GLY A 54 12.09 7.94 -19.90
N ASP A 55 11.26 7.56 -20.85
CA ASP A 55 10.82 6.18 -21.07
C ASP A 55 11.98 5.27 -21.47
N ILE A 56 12.32 4.31 -20.61
CA ILE A 56 13.42 3.34 -20.81
C ILE A 56 13.20 2.46 -22.05
N THR A 57 11.96 2.26 -22.50
CA THR A 57 11.66 1.46 -23.69
C THR A 57 12.13 2.11 -24.99
N ARG A 58 12.45 3.40 -24.94
CA ARG A 58 12.92 4.20 -26.08
C ARG A 58 14.44 4.45 -26.06
N ILE A 59 15.14 3.91 -25.07
CA ILE A 59 16.58 4.10 -24.88
C ILE A 59 17.31 2.83 -25.30
N SER A 60 18.26 2.97 -26.21
CA SER A 60 19.12 1.84 -26.58
C SER A 60 20.04 1.48 -25.42
N PRO A 61 20.26 0.20 -25.12
CA PRO A 61 21.30 -0.20 -24.16
C PRO A 61 22.68 0.42 -24.46
N ALA A 62 23.01 0.66 -25.71
CA ALA A 62 24.29 1.27 -26.13
C ALA A 62 24.43 2.73 -25.69
N ASP A 63 23.30 3.44 -25.45
CA ASP A 63 23.29 4.83 -24.98
C ASP A 63 23.41 4.96 -23.46
N ILE A 64 23.37 3.83 -22.74
CA ILE A 64 23.53 3.79 -21.29
C ILE A 64 25.01 3.68 -20.94
N PRO A 65 25.53 4.49 -20.01
CA PRO A 65 26.95 4.41 -19.63
C PRO A 65 27.31 3.07 -18.97
N PRO A 66 28.60 2.63 -19.10
CA PRO A 66 29.11 1.49 -18.35
C PRO A 66 28.90 1.66 -16.84
N HIS A 67 28.46 0.59 -16.19
CA HIS A 67 28.11 0.60 -14.76
C HIS A 67 28.39 -0.77 -14.13
N ASP A 68 28.54 -0.76 -12.80
CA ASP A 68 28.83 -1.94 -11.98
C ASP A 68 27.57 -2.56 -11.39
N ILE A 69 26.52 -1.74 -11.18
CA ILE A 69 25.27 -2.14 -10.52
C ILE A 69 24.08 -1.67 -11.34
N LEU A 70 23.15 -2.57 -11.65
CA LEU A 70 21.83 -2.21 -12.16
C LEU A 70 20.80 -2.30 -11.04
N CYS A 71 20.09 -1.17 -10.81
CA CYS A 71 18.97 -1.10 -9.88
C CYS A 71 17.66 -0.86 -10.61
N ALA A 72 16.57 -1.56 -10.21
CA ALA A 72 15.25 -1.34 -10.79
C ALA A 72 14.11 -1.71 -9.82
N GLY A 73 13.22 -0.75 -9.57
CA GLY A 73 11.91 -0.96 -8.94
C GLY A 73 10.83 -1.05 -10.01
N PHE A 74 10.78 -2.14 -10.76
CA PHE A 74 9.92 -2.23 -11.93
C PHE A 74 8.46 -2.55 -11.57
N PRO A 75 7.47 -2.01 -12.33
CA PRO A 75 6.06 -2.29 -12.09
C PRO A 75 5.74 -3.76 -12.37
N CYS A 76 4.85 -4.34 -11.52
CA CYS A 76 4.33 -5.69 -11.73
C CYS A 76 3.30 -5.65 -12.88
N GLN A 77 3.77 -5.84 -14.09
CA GLN A 77 2.88 -6.11 -15.23
C GLN A 77 2.61 -7.61 -15.31
N PRO A 78 1.37 -8.03 -15.62
CA PRO A 78 1.11 -9.43 -15.86
C PRO A 78 1.96 -9.89 -17.06
N PHE A 79 2.74 -10.94 -16.84
CA PHE A 79 3.27 -11.72 -17.94
C PHE A 79 2.06 -12.47 -18.51
N SER A 80 1.35 -11.85 -19.47
CA SER A 80 0.16 -12.47 -20.02
C SER A 80 0.60 -13.76 -20.71
N GLN A 81 0.00 -14.87 -20.28
CA GLN A 81 -0.10 -16.05 -21.11
C GLN A 81 -1.14 -15.73 -22.22
N ALA A 82 -0.84 -14.82 -23.12
CA ALA A 82 -1.61 -14.72 -24.33
C ALA A 82 -1.32 -15.98 -25.14
N GLY A 83 -2.16 -16.95 -24.90
CA GLY A 83 -2.23 -18.13 -25.71
C GLY A 83 -2.59 -17.73 -27.13
N LYS A 84 -1.72 -18.02 -28.02
CA LYS A 84 -1.78 -18.37 -29.44
C LYS A 84 -0.57 -17.79 -30.16
N ARG A 85 0.27 -18.62 -30.46
CA ARG A 85 1.49 -18.78 -31.24
C ARG A 85 1.93 -17.75 -32.32
N GLU A 86 1.37 -16.54 -32.42
CA GLU A 86 1.76 -15.57 -33.47
C GLU A 86 2.15 -14.17 -32.95
N GLY A 87 2.09 -13.87 -31.63
CA GLY A 87 2.31 -12.56 -31.05
C GLY A 87 3.54 -12.39 -30.14
N PHE A 88 4.39 -13.38 -29.98
CA PHE A 88 5.48 -13.41 -28.99
C PHE A 88 6.51 -12.26 -29.11
N LYS A 89 6.74 -11.75 -30.31
CA LYS A 89 7.77 -10.71 -30.52
C LYS A 89 7.34 -9.30 -30.13
N ASP A 90 6.05 -8.98 -30.19
CA ASP A 90 5.52 -7.66 -29.84
C ASP A 90 5.16 -7.54 -28.35
N GLU A 91 4.74 -8.63 -27.70
CA GLU A 91 4.48 -8.65 -26.24
C GLU A 91 5.77 -8.64 -25.42
N GLU A 92 6.85 -9.28 -25.87
CA GLU A 92 8.16 -9.20 -25.23
C GLU A 92 8.72 -7.77 -25.23
N ARG A 93 8.50 -7.00 -26.30
CA ARG A 93 8.95 -5.60 -26.40
C ARG A 93 8.18 -4.65 -25.48
N GLY A 94 6.94 -4.97 -25.10
CA GLY A 94 6.12 -4.17 -24.20
C GLY A 94 6.33 -4.43 -22.72
N ASN A 95 7.00 -5.51 -22.32
CA ASN A 95 7.21 -5.84 -20.92
C ASN A 95 8.50 -5.22 -20.40
N LEU A 96 8.39 -4.35 -19.40
CA LEU A 96 9.48 -3.57 -18.82
C LEU A 96 10.60 -4.43 -18.22
N PHE A 97 10.31 -5.65 -17.80
CA PHE A 97 11.33 -6.59 -17.32
C PHE A 97 12.29 -7.02 -18.45
N TYR A 98 11.80 -7.19 -19.69
CA TYR A 98 12.69 -7.53 -20.82
C TYR A 98 13.62 -6.36 -21.19
N ASN A 99 13.22 -5.11 -20.97
CA ASN A 99 14.15 -3.98 -21.11
C ASN A 99 15.31 -4.07 -20.10
N ILE A 100 15.02 -4.50 -18.85
CA ILE A 100 16.07 -4.78 -17.87
C ILE A 100 17.00 -5.90 -18.40
N CYS A 101 16.44 -6.99 -18.93
CA CYS A 101 17.23 -8.10 -19.49
C CYS A 101 18.15 -7.63 -20.61
N ASN A 102 17.65 -6.85 -21.56
CA ASN A 102 18.46 -6.32 -22.68
C ASN A 102 19.64 -5.46 -22.20
N ILE A 103 19.44 -4.65 -21.17
CA ILE A 103 20.51 -3.84 -20.57
C ILE A 103 21.53 -4.74 -19.85
N LEU A 104 21.06 -5.76 -19.12
CA LEU A 104 21.94 -6.74 -18.46
C LEU A 104 22.76 -7.56 -19.45
N GLU A 105 22.19 -7.96 -20.58
CA GLU A 105 22.89 -8.70 -21.64
C GLU A 105 23.97 -7.86 -22.30
N TYR A 106 23.70 -6.56 -22.54
CA TYR A 106 24.61 -5.66 -23.18
C TYR A 106 25.78 -5.25 -22.28
N HIS A 107 25.49 -4.78 -21.05
CA HIS A 107 26.50 -4.20 -20.15
C HIS A 107 27.17 -5.22 -19.23
N LYS A 108 26.48 -6.31 -18.89
CA LYS A 108 26.95 -7.35 -17.95
C LYS A 108 27.53 -6.74 -16.65
N PRO A 109 26.77 -5.85 -15.94
CA PRO A 109 27.21 -5.30 -14.67
C PRO A 109 27.48 -6.42 -13.67
N LYS A 110 28.43 -6.22 -12.74
CA LYS A 110 28.75 -7.24 -11.74
C LYS A 110 27.56 -7.56 -10.86
N TYR A 111 26.76 -6.54 -10.49
CA TYR A 111 25.66 -6.67 -9.54
C TYR A 111 24.33 -6.25 -10.15
N LEU A 112 23.26 -6.91 -9.73
CA LEU A 112 21.90 -6.44 -9.95
C LEU A 112 21.14 -6.39 -8.63
N LEU A 113 20.22 -5.42 -8.48
CA LEU A 113 19.34 -5.25 -7.32
C LEU A 113 17.95 -4.79 -7.81
N LEU A 114 16.98 -5.71 -7.72
CA LEU A 114 15.63 -5.46 -8.18
C LEU A 114 14.66 -5.49 -6.98
N GLU A 115 13.57 -4.71 -7.06
CA GLU A 115 12.48 -4.71 -6.08
C GLU A 115 11.13 -4.83 -6.77
N ASN A 116 10.21 -5.54 -6.12
CA ASN A 116 8.83 -5.62 -6.57
C ASN A 116 7.88 -5.93 -5.41
N VAL A 117 6.56 -5.94 -5.67
CA VAL A 117 5.55 -6.36 -4.69
C VAL A 117 5.73 -7.84 -4.32
N ALA A 118 5.49 -8.19 -3.05
CA ALA A 118 5.66 -9.56 -2.57
C ALA A 118 4.80 -10.60 -3.33
N ASN A 119 3.65 -10.15 -3.88
CA ASN A 119 2.77 -11.02 -4.66
C ASN A 119 3.40 -11.57 -5.95
N LEU A 120 4.51 -10.99 -6.42
CA LEU A 120 5.25 -11.48 -7.59
C LEU A 120 5.62 -12.96 -7.48
N MET A 121 5.97 -13.41 -6.25
CA MET A 121 6.31 -14.81 -5.99
C MET A 121 5.16 -15.79 -6.19
N GLY A 122 3.92 -15.36 -5.89
CA GLY A 122 2.71 -16.19 -6.02
C GLY A 122 1.89 -15.89 -7.28
N HIS A 123 2.26 -14.86 -8.04
CA HIS A 123 1.53 -14.46 -9.23
C HIS A 123 1.53 -15.57 -10.28
N ASP A 124 0.35 -15.85 -10.84
CA ASP A 124 0.15 -16.94 -11.82
C ASP A 124 0.71 -18.30 -11.33
N GLY A 125 0.37 -18.67 -10.08
CA GLY A 125 0.83 -19.93 -9.48
C GLY A 125 2.36 -20.03 -9.31
N GLY A 126 3.09 -18.90 -9.30
CA GLY A 126 4.55 -18.84 -9.23
C GLY A 126 5.26 -18.77 -10.59
N ASN A 127 4.52 -18.87 -11.69
CA ASN A 127 5.05 -18.87 -13.04
C ASN A 127 5.83 -17.58 -13.37
N THR A 128 5.29 -16.43 -12.98
CA THR A 128 5.94 -15.13 -13.16
C THR A 128 7.35 -15.09 -12.55
N TRP A 129 7.49 -15.56 -11.32
CA TRP A 129 8.79 -15.61 -10.65
C TRP A 129 9.76 -16.57 -11.37
N ASN A 130 9.27 -17.74 -11.78
CA ASN A 130 10.08 -18.72 -12.49
C ASN A 130 10.63 -18.15 -13.82
N ILE A 131 9.81 -17.42 -14.58
CA ILE A 131 10.26 -16.75 -15.83
C ILE A 131 11.37 -15.73 -15.51
N ILE A 132 11.18 -14.85 -14.53
CA ILE A 132 12.19 -13.85 -14.13
C ILE A 132 13.50 -14.53 -13.73
N LYS A 133 13.44 -15.53 -12.86
CA LYS A 133 14.63 -16.26 -12.39
C LYS A 133 15.35 -16.96 -13.54
N THR A 134 14.61 -17.61 -14.42
CA THR A 134 15.19 -18.32 -15.59
C THR A 134 15.89 -17.34 -16.51
N LYS A 135 15.25 -16.23 -16.89
CA LYS A 135 15.85 -15.22 -17.76
C LYS A 135 17.14 -14.64 -17.18
N LEU A 136 17.15 -14.23 -15.91
CA LEU A 136 18.35 -13.72 -15.25
C LEU A 136 19.48 -14.79 -15.22
N THR A 137 19.12 -16.06 -15.06
CA THR A 137 20.07 -17.18 -15.05
C THR A 137 20.64 -17.44 -16.44
N GLU A 138 19.82 -17.35 -17.49
CA GLU A 138 20.24 -17.47 -18.89
C GLU A 138 21.24 -16.38 -19.30
N ILE A 139 21.03 -15.13 -18.82
CA ILE A 139 21.95 -13.98 -19.05
C ILE A 139 23.32 -14.21 -18.34
N GLY A 140 23.36 -15.13 -17.37
CA GLY A 140 24.61 -15.47 -16.68
C GLY A 140 24.66 -15.09 -15.20
N TYR A 141 23.56 -14.61 -14.60
CA TYR A 141 23.54 -14.26 -13.17
C TYR A 141 23.25 -15.45 -12.26
N GLY A 142 23.98 -15.55 -11.16
CA GLY A 142 23.51 -16.23 -9.97
C GLY A 142 22.53 -15.31 -9.21
N VAL A 143 21.35 -15.81 -8.82
CA VAL A 143 20.26 -15.00 -8.28
C VAL A 143 19.75 -15.54 -6.95
N LYS A 144 19.58 -14.65 -5.97
CA LYS A 144 18.83 -14.91 -4.73
C LYS A 144 17.69 -13.91 -4.55
N SER A 145 16.64 -14.33 -3.88
CA SER A 145 15.51 -13.44 -3.57
C SER A 145 14.94 -13.71 -2.19
N GLU A 146 14.41 -12.66 -1.53
CA GLU A 146 13.76 -12.76 -0.25
C GLU A 146 12.64 -11.72 -0.11
N ILE A 147 11.54 -12.09 0.59
CA ILE A 147 10.47 -11.16 0.93
C ILE A 147 10.78 -10.53 2.27
N LEU A 148 11.05 -9.23 2.26
CA LEU A 148 11.42 -8.47 3.44
C LEU A 148 10.45 -7.33 3.70
N SER A 149 10.38 -6.88 4.96
CA SER A 149 9.59 -5.71 5.37
C SER A 149 10.35 -4.92 6.44
N PRO A 150 10.41 -3.56 6.35
CA PRO A 150 11.25 -2.74 7.22
C PRO A 150 11.04 -2.95 8.72
N HIS A 151 9.79 -3.22 9.16
CA HIS A 151 9.50 -3.44 10.58
C HIS A 151 10.19 -4.69 11.16
N GLN A 152 10.52 -5.68 10.33
CA GLN A 152 11.17 -6.91 10.78
C GLN A 152 12.61 -6.71 11.27
N PHE A 153 13.16 -5.53 11.06
CA PHE A 153 14.53 -5.17 11.46
C PHE A 153 14.57 -4.20 12.65
N GLY A 154 13.40 -3.81 13.20
CA GLY A 154 13.31 -2.82 14.27
C GLY A 154 13.72 -1.40 13.87
N ILE A 155 13.87 -1.14 12.56
CA ILE A 155 14.43 0.14 12.05
C ILE A 155 13.31 1.13 11.74
N ILE A 156 12.31 0.71 10.97
CA ILE A 156 11.21 1.55 10.50
C ILE A 156 9.89 0.87 10.84
N PRO A 157 8.96 1.54 11.55
CA PRO A 157 7.68 0.98 11.95
C PRO A 157 6.68 0.94 10.78
N GLN A 158 7.05 0.28 9.68
CA GLN A 158 6.18 0.11 8.51
C GLN A 158 6.07 -1.35 8.11
N HIS A 159 4.84 -1.85 8.03
CA HIS A 159 4.55 -3.16 7.43
C HIS A 159 4.40 -3.01 5.91
N ARG A 160 5.51 -3.25 5.18
CA ARG A 160 5.60 -3.14 3.73
C ARG A 160 6.40 -4.32 3.16
N LYS A 161 5.72 -5.42 2.91
CA LYS A 161 6.35 -6.60 2.29
C LYS A 161 6.69 -6.34 0.84
N ARG A 162 7.96 -6.57 0.46
CA ARG A 162 8.48 -6.49 -0.92
C ARG A 162 9.42 -7.65 -1.17
N ILE A 163 9.42 -8.16 -2.39
CA ILE A 163 10.47 -9.06 -2.84
C ILE A 163 11.68 -8.22 -3.26
N TYR A 164 12.84 -8.58 -2.74
CA TYR A 164 14.14 -8.08 -3.19
C TYR A 164 14.85 -9.21 -3.90
N ILE A 165 15.39 -8.90 -5.09
CA ILE A 165 16.12 -9.85 -5.93
C ILE A 165 17.51 -9.29 -6.11
N VAL A 166 18.51 -10.06 -5.72
CA VAL A 166 19.93 -9.73 -5.90
C VAL A 166 20.57 -10.72 -6.82
N GLY A 167 21.53 -10.25 -7.61
CA GLY A 167 22.31 -11.12 -8.49
C GLY A 167 23.75 -10.69 -8.60
N ILE A 168 24.60 -11.67 -8.85
CA ILE A 168 26.02 -11.50 -9.18
C ILE A 168 26.28 -12.23 -10.51
N LEU A 169 26.93 -11.55 -11.43
CA LEU A 169 27.35 -12.15 -12.69
C LEU A 169 28.39 -13.26 -12.40
N ARG A 170 28.13 -14.49 -12.85
CA ARG A 170 28.86 -15.69 -12.42
C ARG A 170 30.35 -15.65 -12.71
N ASP A 171 30.77 -15.00 -13.80
CA ASP A 171 32.18 -14.80 -14.15
C ASP A 171 32.89 -13.72 -13.30
N LYS A 172 32.13 -12.92 -12.55
CA LYS A 172 32.61 -11.84 -11.67
C LYS A 172 32.43 -12.12 -10.17
N GLY A 173 31.81 -13.24 -9.81
CA GLY A 173 31.63 -13.62 -8.41
C GLY A 173 30.62 -14.72 -8.16
N ASN A 174 30.52 -15.19 -6.90
CA ASN A 174 29.61 -16.25 -6.50
C ASN A 174 28.49 -15.71 -5.58
N ILE A 175 27.23 -15.86 -6.01
CA ILE A 175 26.04 -15.46 -5.26
C ILE A 175 25.82 -16.31 -4.01
N ASP A 176 26.39 -17.53 -3.92
CA ASP A 176 26.18 -18.43 -2.79
C ASP A 176 26.70 -17.84 -1.48
N ASN A 177 27.72 -16.98 -1.56
CA ASN A 177 28.28 -16.25 -0.42
C ASN A 177 27.39 -15.11 0.06
N TYR A 178 26.38 -14.69 -0.71
CA TYR A 178 25.46 -13.63 -0.31
C TYR A 178 24.41 -14.15 0.67
N GLN A 179 24.17 -13.37 1.72
CA GLN A 179 23.09 -13.59 2.66
C GLN A 179 22.29 -12.29 2.87
N PHE A 180 20.97 -12.36 2.75
CA PHE A 180 20.12 -11.23 3.09
C PHE A 180 20.31 -10.78 4.54
N PRO A 181 19.98 -9.51 4.87
CA PRO A 181 19.97 -9.05 6.25
C PRO A 181 19.05 -9.94 7.09
N GLN A 182 19.54 -10.37 8.24
CA GLN A 182 18.74 -11.17 9.16
C GLN A 182 17.66 -10.33 9.82
N THR A 183 16.44 -10.82 9.86
CA THR A 183 15.34 -10.21 10.61
C THR A 183 15.62 -10.27 12.11
N ARG A 184 15.15 -9.25 12.83
CA ARG A 184 15.29 -9.10 14.28
C ARG A 184 13.91 -8.89 14.91
N PRO A 185 13.09 -9.95 14.99
CA PRO A 185 11.71 -9.84 15.48
C PRO A 185 11.64 -9.39 16.95
N GLU A 186 12.71 -9.57 17.73
CA GLU A 186 12.85 -9.11 19.10
C GLU A 186 12.94 -7.58 19.22
N LEU A 187 13.34 -6.89 18.17
CA LEU A 187 13.40 -5.44 18.13
C LEU A 187 12.02 -4.88 17.76
N GLN A 188 11.36 -4.29 18.74
CA GLN A 188 10.11 -3.59 18.49
C GLN A 188 10.37 -2.23 17.84
N CYS A 189 9.65 -1.96 16.77
CA CYS A 189 9.61 -0.62 16.21
C CYS A 189 8.76 0.28 17.11
N ASP A 190 9.21 1.53 17.26
CA ASP A 190 8.47 2.56 17.96
C ASP A 190 7.93 3.58 16.95
N ILE A 191 6.62 3.69 16.86
CA ILE A 191 5.96 4.63 15.95
C ILE A 191 6.26 6.10 16.32
N ASN A 192 6.53 6.38 17.62
CA ASN A 192 6.84 7.74 18.07
C ASN A 192 8.13 8.28 17.45
N LYS A 193 9.06 7.40 17.02
CA LYS A 193 10.26 7.82 16.28
C LYS A 193 9.98 8.42 14.91
N ILE A 194 8.79 8.15 14.37
CA ILE A 194 8.36 8.69 13.07
C ILE A 194 7.56 9.98 13.26
N ILE A 195 6.73 10.04 14.29
CA ILE A 195 5.84 11.17 14.57
C ILE A 195 6.67 12.42 14.91
N ASP A 196 6.39 13.51 14.18
CA ASP A 196 7.00 14.82 14.40
C ASP A 196 5.93 15.81 14.88
N ILE A 197 5.87 16.02 16.19
CA ILE A 197 4.89 16.92 16.82
C ILE A 197 5.13 18.40 16.50
N ASN A 198 6.29 18.74 15.96
CA ASN A 198 6.65 20.12 15.58
C ASN A 198 6.43 20.38 14.08
N ASP A 199 6.04 19.38 13.30
CA ASP A 199 5.75 19.58 11.88
C ASP A 199 4.49 20.41 11.72
N THR A 200 4.61 21.60 11.16
CA THR A 200 3.49 22.52 10.90
C THR A 200 2.84 22.28 9.53
N ASN A 201 3.49 21.54 8.63
CA ASN A 201 2.95 21.17 7.33
C ASN A 201 2.11 19.88 7.42
N ILE A 202 1.07 19.93 8.26
CA ILE A 202 0.19 18.81 8.57
C ILE A 202 -1.22 19.05 8.05
N GLN A 203 -1.93 17.97 7.79
CA GLN A 203 -3.36 17.99 7.52
C GLN A 203 -4.11 17.62 8.80
N THR A 204 -4.86 18.58 9.37
CA THR A 204 -5.75 18.37 10.51
C THR A 204 -7.01 17.60 10.09
N LEU A 205 -7.72 17.02 11.06
CA LEU A 205 -8.96 16.31 10.78
C LEU A 205 -10.10 17.30 10.59
N LYS A 206 -10.94 17.03 9.60
CA LYS A 206 -12.19 17.78 9.40
C LYS A 206 -13.21 17.39 10.47
N PRO A 207 -14.17 18.29 10.84
CA PRO A 207 -15.23 18.00 11.81
C PRO A 207 -16.03 16.71 11.51
N GLU A 208 -16.25 16.42 10.21
CA GLU A 208 -16.90 15.18 9.76
C GLU A 208 -16.16 13.92 10.23
N ILE A 209 -14.82 13.93 10.23
CA ILE A 209 -14.01 12.78 10.67
C ILE A 209 -14.15 12.57 12.17
N TYR A 210 -14.08 13.64 12.97
CA TYR A 210 -14.32 13.54 14.41
C TYR A 210 -15.72 12.98 14.72
N HIS A 211 -16.73 13.43 13.96
CA HIS A 211 -18.09 12.89 14.09
C HIS A 211 -18.15 11.40 13.75
N HIS A 212 -17.52 10.97 12.64
CA HIS A 212 -17.46 9.54 12.31
C HIS A 212 -16.80 8.72 13.43
N LEU A 213 -15.69 9.22 13.98
CA LEU A 213 -14.96 8.54 15.05
C LEU A 213 -15.78 8.48 16.34
N SER A 214 -16.51 9.55 16.69
CA SER A 214 -17.36 9.55 17.87
C SER A 214 -18.52 8.55 17.76
N VAL A 215 -19.16 8.44 16.59
CA VAL A 215 -20.24 7.46 16.35
C VAL A 215 -19.70 6.02 16.41
N TRP A 216 -18.51 5.75 15.85
CA TRP A 216 -17.92 4.42 15.96
C TRP A 216 -17.37 4.12 17.36
N GLN A 217 -16.91 5.13 18.12
CA GLN A 217 -16.55 4.94 19.53
C GLN A 217 -17.78 4.57 20.37
N GLU A 218 -18.91 5.26 20.19
CA GLU A 218 -20.18 4.90 20.84
C GLU A 218 -20.61 3.45 20.54
N PHE A 219 -20.39 2.98 19.29
CA PHE A 219 -20.62 1.58 18.93
C PHE A 219 -19.75 0.62 19.78
N ILE A 220 -18.48 0.95 19.97
CA ILE A 220 -17.53 0.18 20.78
C ILE A 220 -17.97 0.21 22.25
N ASP A 221 -18.30 1.38 22.78
CA ASP A 221 -18.72 1.58 24.17
C ASP A 221 -19.95 0.73 24.51
N HIS A 222 -20.96 0.73 23.65
CA HIS A 222 -22.15 -0.13 23.81
C HIS A 222 -21.83 -1.63 23.82
N ILE A 223 -20.86 -2.09 23.04
CA ILE A 223 -20.44 -3.50 23.09
C ILE A 223 -19.85 -3.82 24.46
N ILE A 224 -19.00 -2.96 24.99
CA ILE A 224 -18.33 -3.15 26.28
C ILE A 224 -19.33 -3.08 27.43
N GLU A 225 -20.25 -2.11 27.42
CA GLU A 225 -21.35 -1.98 28.38
C GLU A 225 -22.26 -3.21 28.44
N ASN A 226 -22.40 -3.92 27.32
CA ASN A 226 -23.16 -5.17 27.24
C ASN A 226 -22.28 -6.41 27.55
N ASN A 227 -21.10 -6.24 28.12
CA ASN A 227 -20.15 -7.31 28.46
C ASN A 227 -19.80 -8.23 27.27
N ASP A 228 -19.74 -7.67 26.06
CA ASP A 228 -19.35 -8.41 24.85
C ASP A 228 -17.98 -7.97 24.34
N ARG A 229 -17.49 -8.67 23.33
CA ARG A 229 -16.19 -8.42 22.69
C ARG A 229 -16.38 -7.73 21.36
N ILE A 230 -15.48 -6.78 21.05
CA ILE A 230 -15.46 -6.14 19.73
C ILE A 230 -15.29 -7.21 18.66
N PRO A 231 -16.18 -7.27 17.66
CA PRO A 231 -16.12 -8.27 16.59
C PRO A 231 -14.77 -8.28 15.86
N GLN A 232 -14.23 -9.46 15.60
CA GLN A 232 -13.00 -9.64 14.85
C GLN A 232 -13.25 -9.86 13.34
N PHE A 233 -14.51 -9.77 12.92
CA PHE A 233 -14.94 -9.74 11.52
C PHE A 233 -15.32 -8.31 11.11
N PRO A 234 -15.29 -7.98 9.81
CA PRO A 234 -15.68 -6.66 9.34
C PRO A 234 -17.17 -6.35 9.65
N ILE A 235 -17.41 -5.26 10.35
CA ILE A 235 -18.76 -4.75 10.59
C ILE A 235 -19.28 -4.06 9.33
N TRP A 236 -20.43 -4.48 8.87
CA TRP A 236 -21.17 -3.91 7.76
C TRP A 236 -22.53 -3.42 8.28
N ALA A 237 -22.58 -2.19 8.81
CA ALA A 237 -23.77 -1.66 9.48
C ALA A 237 -25.03 -1.69 8.58
N MET A 238 -24.86 -1.60 7.27
CA MET A 238 -25.96 -1.71 6.32
C MET A 238 -26.62 -3.11 6.27
N GLU A 239 -26.04 -4.15 6.86
CA GLU A 239 -26.65 -5.48 7.00
C GLU A 239 -27.49 -5.61 8.28
N PHE A 240 -27.39 -4.65 9.19
CA PHE A 240 -28.16 -4.67 10.43
C PHE A 240 -29.66 -4.55 10.13
N GLY A 241 -30.42 -5.55 10.57
CA GLY A 241 -31.85 -5.63 10.31
C GLY A 241 -32.27 -6.11 8.91
N ALA A 242 -31.34 -6.35 8.00
CA ALA A 242 -31.63 -6.84 6.66
C ALA A 242 -32.14 -8.29 6.67
N THR A 243 -33.09 -8.60 5.76
CA THR A 243 -33.71 -9.95 5.62
C THR A 243 -33.81 -10.42 4.17
N TYR A 244 -33.32 -9.65 3.19
CA TYR A 244 -33.28 -10.11 1.79
C TYR A 244 -32.46 -11.41 1.67
N ASP A 245 -32.83 -12.30 0.76
CA ASP A 245 -32.07 -13.53 0.52
C ASP A 245 -30.78 -13.23 -0.24
N TYR A 246 -29.72 -13.98 0.07
CA TYR A 246 -28.39 -13.87 -0.54
C TYR A 246 -27.69 -15.23 -0.71
N LEU A 247 -28.28 -16.29 -0.13
CA LEU A 247 -27.65 -17.64 -0.13
C LEU A 247 -27.95 -18.39 -1.42
N ASN A 248 -29.23 -18.38 -1.87
CA ASN A 248 -29.65 -19.12 -3.05
C ASN A 248 -29.22 -18.42 -4.34
N LYS A 249 -29.40 -17.10 -4.41
CA LYS A 249 -28.97 -16.23 -5.51
C LYS A 249 -28.60 -14.87 -5.02
N VAL A 250 -27.62 -14.24 -5.67
CA VAL A 250 -27.37 -12.82 -5.42
C VAL A 250 -28.61 -11.99 -5.73
N PRO A 251 -28.89 -10.91 -4.99
CA PRO A 251 -30.11 -10.12 -5.19
C PRO A 251 -30.32 -9.64 -6.63
N ALA A 252 -29.25 -9.29 -7.34
CA ALA A 252 -29.30 -8.87 -8.74
C ALA A 252 -29.87 -9.94 -9.72
N HIS A 253 -29.89 -11.21 -9.32
CA HIS A 253 -30.41 -12.34 -10.10
C HIS A 253 -31.74 -12.89 -9.56
N GLN A 254 -32.34 -12.22 -8.57
CA GLN A 254 -33.64 -12.58 -8.01
C GLN A 254 -34.80 -11.92 -8.76
N ARG A 255 -35.99 -12.45 -8.57
CA ARG A 255 -37.22 -11.82 -9.08
C ARG A 255 -37.68 -10.70 -8.18
N LEU A 256 -38.42 -9.74 -8.72
CA LEU A 256 -38.99 -8.64 -7.94
C LEU A 256 -39.77 -9.15 -6.70
N SER A 257 -40.58 -10.21 -6.86
CA SER A 257 -41.38 -10.81 -5.78
C SER A 257 -40.55 -11.46 -4.66
N GLU A 258 -39.29 -11.78 -4.92
CA GLU A 258 -38.39 -12.40 -3.93
C GLU A 258 -37.71 -11.35 -3.02
N ILE A 259 -37.61 -10.10 -3.50
CA ILE A 259 -36.95 -8.99 -2.80
C ILE A 259 -37.98 -8.02 -2.21
N ASN A 260 -39.03 -7.70 -2.92
CA ASN A 260 -40.05 -6.73 -2.53
C ASN A 260 -40.73 -7.17 -1.22
N GLY A 261 -40.91 -6.26 -0.27
CA GLY A 261 -41.45 -6.53 1.06
C GLY A 261 -40.44 -7.13 2.06
N LYS A 262 -39.24 -7.53 1.63
CA LYS A 262 -38.13 -7.88 2.55
C LYS A 262 -37.52 -6.62 3.16
N ARG A 263 -36.54 -6.80 4.05
CA ARG A 263 -35.78 -5.68 4.64
C ARG A 263 -34.42 -5.58 3.97
N GLY A 264 -34.08 -4.38 3.49
CA GLY A 264 -32.82 -4.00 2.86
C GLY A 264 -31.80 -3.40 3.80
N ALA A 265 -31.08 -2.38 3.33
CA ALA A 265 -30.08 -1.70 4.13
C ALA A 265 -30.70 -1.11 5.41
N PHE A 266 -30.00 -1.28 6.53
CA PHE A 266 -30.41 -0.82 7.87
C PHE A 266 -31.77 -1.34 8.34
N GLY A 267 -32.25 -2.41 7.73
CA GLY A 267 -33.53 -3.01 8.08
C GLY A 267 -34.76 -2.29 7.54
N HIS A 268 -34.60 -1.30 6.66
CA HIS A 268 -35.72 -0.63 5.99
C HIS A 268 -36.47 -1.58 5.06
N VAL A 269 -37.81 -1.45 4.99
CA VAL A 269 -38.63 -2.29 4.12
C VAL A 269 -38.37 -1.90 2.68
N ILE A 270 -38.07 -2.88 1.84
CA ILE A 270 -37.85 -2.71 0.40
C ILE A 270 -39.20 -2.62 -0.30
N ASN A 271 -39.44 -1.51 -0.98
CA ASN A 271 -40.65 -1.29 -1.80
C ASN A 271 -40.24 -0.72 -3.16
N GLY A 272 -40.71 -1.35 -4.23
CA GLY A 272 -40.45 -0.86 -5.58
C GLY A 272 -41.35 -1.53 -6.61
N SER A 273 -41.59 -0.84 -7.72
CA SER A 273 -42.35 -1.32 -8.88
C SER A 273 -41.45 -2.10 -9.85
N SER A 274 -40.12 -1.98 -9.71
CA SER A 274 -39.12 -2.67 -10.51
C SER A 274 -38.02 -3.28 -9.64
N LEU A 275 -37.33 -4.29 -10.20
CA LEU A 275 -36.16 -4.90 -9.54
C LEU A 275 -35.08 -3.86 -9.25
N ASN A 276 -34.81 -2.93 -10.15
CA ASN A 276 -33.80 -1.89 -9.96
C ASN A 276 -34.12 -0.96 -8.79
N GLU A 277 -35.39 -0.60 -8.61
CA GLU A 277 -35.83 0.21 -7.45
C GLU A 277 -35.65 -0.54 -6.14
N CYS A 278 -35.94 -1.84 -6.11
CA CYS A 278 -35.71 -2.68 -4.94
C CYS A 278 -34.20 -2.85 -4.67
N LEU A 279 -33.39 -3.07 -5.69
CA LEU A 279 -31.95 -3.20 -5.56
C LEU A 279 -31.29 -1.90 -5.05
N ALA A 280 -31.85 -0.73 -5.35
CA ALA A 280 -31.36 0.54 -4.81
C ALA A 280 -31.46 0.66 -3.28
N GLN A 281 -32.31 -0.14 -2.63
CA GLN A 281 -32.59 -0.14 -1.20
C GLN A 281 -31.81 -1.20 -0.41
N ILE A 282 -31.06 -2.09 -1.08
CA ILE A 282 -30.18 -3.05 -0.42
C ILE A 282 -28.74 -2.49 -0.35
N PRO A 283 -27.83 -3.09 0.46
CA PRO A 283 -26.42 -2.68 0.51
C PRO A 283 -25.78 -2.65 -0.88
N ASN A 284 -25.02 -1.59 -1.17
CA ASN A 284 -24.49 -1.34 -2.53
C ASN A 284 -23.64 -2.49 -3.11
N TYR A 285 -22.87 -3.22 -2.27
CA TYR A 285 -22.07 -4.37 -2.71
C TYR A 285 -22.93 -5.61 -3.07
N ALA A 286 -24.22 -5.60 -2.74
CA ALA A 286 -25.17 -6.66 -3.06
C ALA A 286 -26.04 -6.37 -4.30
N ARG A 287 -26.02 -5.13 -4.81
CA ARG A 287 -26.83 -4.66 -5.93
C ARG A 287 -26.42 -5.24 -7.29
N THR A 288 -25.16 -5.65 -7.41
CA THR A 288 -24.59 -6.17 -8.64
C THR A 288 -23.92 -7.51 -8.37
N GLY A 289 -23.95 -8.40 -9.34
CA GLY A 289 -23.24 -9.67 -9.32
C GLY A 289 -22.97 -10.11 -10.75
N LYS A 290 -21.71 -10.42 -11.07
CA LYS A 290 -21.36 -11.12 -12.33
C LYS A 290 -21.76 -12.58 -12.21
N ASP A 291 -21.58 -13.16 -11.01
CA ASP A 291 -21.87 -14.54 -10.70
C ASP A 291 -23.24 -14.66 -10.04
N GLU A 292 -23.90 -15.81 -10.21
CA GLU A 292 -25.20 -16.08 -9.61
C GLU A 292 -25.13 -16.19 -8.07
N HIS A 293 -23.97 -16.51 -7.52
CA HIS A 293 -23.75 -16.67 -6.08
C HIS A 293 -22.63 -15.79 -5.56
N PHE A 294 -22.77 -15.32 -4.33
CA PHE A 294 -21.67 -14.66 -3.65
C PHE A 294 -20.57 -15.66 -3.26
N PRO A 295 -19.30 -15.22 -3.23
CA PRO A 295 -18.22 -16.05 -2.69
C PRO A 295 -18.46 -16.35 -1.20
N LYS A 296 -18.01 -17.53 -0.75
CA LYS A 296 -18.23 -18.04 0.63
C LYS A 296 -17.85 -17.05 1.73
N TRP A 297 -16.77 -16.28 1.54
CA TRP A 297 -16.35 -15.29 2.53
C TRP A 297 -17.36 -14.15 2.69
N LYS A 298 -18.02 -13.71 1.61
CA LYS A 298 -19.03 -12.65 1.65
C LYS A 298 -20.30 -13.14 2.34
N ASN A 299 -20.78 -14.35 2.04
CA ASN A 299 -21.92 -14.97 2.72
C ASN A 299 -21.68 -15.04 4.24
N ARG A 300 -20.48 -15.46 4.65
CA ARG A 300 -20.09 -15.51 6.05
C ARG A 300 -20.15 -14.13 6.71
N TYR A 301 -19.67 -13.08 6.06
CA TYR A 301 -19.72 -11.73 6.64
C TYR A 301 -21.15 -11.19 6.74
N ILE A 302 -22.00 -11.42 5.74
CA ILE A 302 -23.42 -11.05 5.81
C ILE A 302 -24.08 -11.73 7.02
N GLU A 303 -23.91 -13.05 7.15
CA GLU A 303 -24.48 -13.82 8.25
C GLU A 303 -24.00 -13.31 9.62
N GLN A 304 -22.70 -13.14 9.81
CA GLN A 304 -22.12 -12.65 11.06
C GLN A 304 -22.67 -11.27 11.45
N ASN A 305 -22.85 -10.36 10.50
CA ASN A 305 -23.41 -9.03 10.77
C ASN A 305 -24.89 -9.09 11.14
N ARG A 306 -25.70 -9.93 10.45
CA ARG A 306 -27.12 -10.11 10.78
C ARG A 306 -27.31 -10.80 12.13
N GLU A 307 -26.45 -11.77 12.47
CA GLU A 307 -26.47 -12.43 13.77
C GLU A 307 -26.07 -11.48 14.89
N PHE A 308 -25.01 -10.68 14.69
CA PHE A 308 -24.61 -9.64 15.62
C PHE A 308 -25.74 -8.64 15.87
N TYR A 309 -26.44 -8.19 14.83
CA TYR A 309 -27.60 -7.34 14.99
C TYR A 309 -28.72 -8.00 15.79
N ARG A 310 -29.07 -9.27 15.53
CA ARG A 310 -30.11 -10.00 16.29
C ARG A 310 -29.80 -10.03 17.79
N LYS A 311 -28.51 -10.28 18.12
CA LYS A 311 -28.04 -10.31 19.51
C LYS A 311 -28.12 -8.93 20.19
N HIS A 312 -27.82 -7.87 19.47
CA HIS A 312 -27.66 -6.52 20.01
C HIS A 312 -28.73 -5.54 19.56
N LYS A 313 -29.84 -6.03 19.01
CA LYS A 313 -30.92 -5.24 18.40
C LYS A 313 -31.38 -4.05 19.27
N LYS A 314 -31.50 -4.23 20.56
CA LYS A 314 -32.06 -3.23 21.49
C LYS A 314 -31.34 -1.89 21.47
N TRP A 315 -30.02 -1.90 21.44
CA TRP A 315 -29.23 -0.67 21.38
C TRP A 315 -28.86 -0.29 19.94
N LEU A 316 -28.67 -1.27 19.04
CA LEU A 316 -28.39 -1.00 17.63
C LEU A 316 -29.50 -0.23 16.93
N ASP A 317 -30.76 -0.51 17.21
CA ASP A 317 -31.89 0.24 16.64
C ASP A 317 -31.83 1.75 16.98
N ARG A 318 -31.24 2.12 18.12
CA ARG A 318 -31.05 3.52 18.52
C ARG A 318 -29.78 4.15 17.93
N TRP A 319 -28.75 3.32 17.64
CA TRP A 319 -27.49 3.76 17.09
C TRP A 319 -27.55 3.88 15.56
N LEU A 320 -28.27 3.00 14.85
CA LEU A 320 -28.37 2.94 13.40
C LEU A 320 -28.66 4.28 12.70
N PRO A 321 -29.60 5.11 13.17
CA PRO A 321 -29.88 6.39 12.52
C PRO A 321 -28.66 7.32 12.43
N LYS A 322 -27.67 7.17 13.32
CA LYS A 322 -26.45 7.99 13.34
C LYS A 322 -25.49 7.62 12.20
N ILE A 323 -25.47 6.34 11.78
CA ILE A 323 -24.54 5.83 10.77
C ILE A 323 -25.14 5.87 9.35
N GLU A 324 -26.45 5.91 9.21
CA GLU A 324 -27.14 5.87 7.91
C GLU A 324 -26.75 7.01 6.98
N SER A 325 -26.49 8.20 7.53
CA SER A 325 -26.08 9.39 6.78
C SER A 325 -24.65 9.33 6.26
N PHE A 326 -23.83 8.37 6.74
CA PHE A 326 -22.44 8.25 6.34
C PHE A 326 -22.32 7.71 4.91
N LYS A 327 -21.22 8.04 4.24
CA LYS A 327 -20.87 7.39 2.96
C LYS A 327 -20.74 5.88 3.15
N ASN A 328 -21.12 5.09 2.15
CA ASN A 328 -21.11 3.62 2.19
C ASN A 328 -19.82 3.00 2.74
N SER A 329 -18.66 3.57 2.41
CA SER A 329 -17.37 3.11 2.95
C SER A 329 -17.22 3.40 4.45
N HIS A 330 -17.84 4.48 4.96
CA HIS A 330 -17.74 4.87 6.36
C HIS A 330 -18.78 4.15 7.26
N GLN A 331 -19.73 3.46 6.65
CA GLN A 331 -20.70 2.55 7.30
C GLN A 331 -20.12 1.16 7.58
N LYS A 332 -18.83 0.95 7.26
CA LYS A 332 -18.08 -0.30 7.46
C LYS A 332 -16.92 -0.07 8.39
N PHE A 333 -16.67 -1.03 9.28
CA PHE A 333 -15.65 -0.91 10.31
C PHE A 333 -14.87 -2.21 10.49
N GLU A 334 -13.56 -2.12 10.63
CA GLU A 334 -12.68 -3.27 10.87
C GLU A 334 -11.79 -3.02 12.09
N TRP A 335 -12.00 -3.78 13.15
CA TRP A 335 -11.17 -3.77 14.34
C TRP A 335 -10.00 -4.76 14.20
N ASN A 336 -8.83 -4.27 13.77
CA ASN A 336 -7.63 -5.09 13.59
C ASN A 336 -6.62 -4.89 14.74
N CYS A 337 -7.12 -4.73 15.97
CA CYS A 337 -6.29 -4.55 17.17
C CYS A 337 -6.20 -5.80 18.04
N GLY A 338 -6.98 -6.84 17.71
CA GLY A 338 -7.09 -8.04 18.54
C GLY A 338 -7.99 -7.83 19.77
N ILE A 339 -8.23 -8.94 20.49
CA ILE A 339 -9.22 -9.01 21.60
C ILE A 339 -8.72 -8.28 22.86
N LYS A 340 -7.39 -8.21 23.05
CA LYS A 340 -6.79 -7.63 24.27
C LYS A 340 -6.51 -6.14 24.20
N ALA A 341 -6.76 -5.51 23.07
CA ALA A 341 -6.54 -4.07 22.92
C ALA A 341 -7.55 -3.25 23.72
N SER A 342 -7.11 -2.09 24.22
CA SER A 342 -8.01 -1.09 24.83
C SER A 342 -9.15 -0.76 23.85
N PRO A 343 -10.43 -0.73 24.30
CA PRO A 343 -11.59 -0.52 23.45
C PRO A 343 -11.80 0.98 23.15
N THR A 344 -10.75 1.66 22.69
CA THR A 344 -10.82 3.08 22.33
C THR A 344 -10.17 3.32 20.98
N LEU A 345 -10.72 4.26 20.21
CA LEU A 345 -10.17 4.74 18.95
C LEU A 345 -9.07 5.80 19.17
N GLU A 346 -9.04 6.41 20.35
CA GLU A 346 -8.18 7.56 20.65
C GLU A 346 -6.68 7.20 20.54
N ASP A 347 -6.29 5.99 20.91
CA ASP A 347 -4.91 5.50 20.89
C ASP A 347 -4.58 4.57 19.70
N LYS A 348 -5.40 4.58 18.64
CA LYS A 348 -5.28 3.67 17.49
C LYS A 348 -4.96 4.39 16.19
N ILE A 349 -4.21 3.72 15.32
CA ILE A 349 -4.05 4.16 13.93
C ILE A 349 -5.34 3.88 13.17
N ILE A 350 -5.87 4.89 12.49
CA ILE A 350 -7.11 4.79 11.73
C ILE A 350 -6.85 5.05 10.26
N GLN A 351 -7.48 4.26 9.39
CA GLN A 351 -7.44 4.46 7.95
C GLN A 351 -8.84 4.43 7.35
N TYR A 352 -9.17 5.44 6.58
CA TYR A 352 -10.36 5.48 5.75
C TYR A 352 -10.05 4.80 4.40
N ARG A 353 -10.77 3.72 4.09
CA ARG A 353 -10.56 2.93 2.88
C ARG A 353 -11.89 2.75 2.14
N ALA A 354 -11.84 2.42 0.85
CA ALA A 354 -13.03 2.06 0.10
C ALA A 354 -13.78 0.86 0.71
N SER A 355 -13.05 -0.06 1.36
CA SER A 355 -13.61 -1.24 2.05
C SER A 355 -14.12 -0.96 3.46
N GLY A 356 -13.87 0.21 4.03
CA GLY A 356 -14.30 0.58 5.39
C GLY A 356 -13.23 1.29 6.21
N ILE A 357 -13.63 1.79 7.38
CA ILE A 357 -12.72 2.34 8.37
C ILE A 357 -11.98 1.19 9.04
N ARG A 358 -10.66 1.22 8.97
CA ARG A 358 -9.79 0.23 9.62
C ARG A 358 -9.11 0.83 10.83
N VAL A 359 -9.13 0.10 11.94
CA VAL A 359 -8.47 0.44 13.20
C VAL A 359 -7.34 -0.54 13.46
N LYS A 360 -6.15 -0.05 13.81
CA LYS A 360 -4.96 -0.85 14.09
C LYS A 360 -4.23 -0.36 15.34
N LEU A 361 -3.50 -1.28 15.98
CA LEU A 361 -2.58 -0.91 17.06
C LEU A 361 -1.47 0.03 16.54
N PRO A 362 -0.96 0.97 17.36
CA PRO A 362 0.09 1.90 16.98
C PRO A 362 1.50 1.24 17.02
N THR A 363 1.61 -0.02 16.59
CA THR A 363 2.88 -0.76 16.55
C THR A 363 3.66 -0.50 15.27
N PHE A 364 2.94 -0.43 14.15
CA PHE A 364 3.51 -0.09 12.85
C PHE A 364 2.47 0.46 11.89
N ILE A 365 2.92 1.33 11.01
CA ILE A 365 2.11 1.93 9.95
C ILE A 365 1.98 0.94 8.79
N PRO A 366 0.79 0.77 8.21
CA PRO A 366 0.63 -0.01 6.98
C PRO A 366 1.36 0.64 5.81
N ALA A 367 1.65 -0.14 4.77
CA ALA A 367 2.17 0.40 3.52
C ALA A 367 1.27 1.54 3.02
N LEU A 368 1.90 2.64 2.58
CA LEU A 368 1.20 3.73 1.94
C LEU A 368 0.54 3.24 0.65
N ASN A 369 -0.66 3.72 0.38
CA ASN A 369 -1.43 3.29 -0.77
C ASN A 369 -1.01 4.06 -2.03
N LEU A 370 -1.06 3.36 -3.18
CA LEU A 370 -0.76 3.88 -4.51
C LEU A 370 -1.64 5.08 -4.95
N VAL A 371 -2.83 5.22 -4.36
CA VAL A 371 -3.76 6.33 -4.70
C VAL A 371 -3.67 7.53 -3.77
N GLY A 372 -2.77 7.55 -2.79
CA GLY A 372 -2.56 8.70 -1.89
C GLY A 372 -3.76 9.11 -1.03
N THR A 373 -4.83 8.28 -0.99
CA THR A 373 -6.10 8.65 -0.33
C THR A 373 -6.35 7.96 1.01
N GLN A 374 -5.54 6.94 1.35
CA GLN A 374 -5.71 6.15 2.58
C GLN A 374 -4.61 6.50 3.60
N ILE A 375 -4.37 7.79 3.76
CA ILE A 375 -3.36 8.31 4.67
C ILE A 375 -3.76 7.95 6.10
N PRO A 376 -2.86 7.36 6.92
CA PRO A 376 -3.13 7.06 8.32
C PRO A 376 -3.46 8.30 9.13
N ILE A 377 -4.40 8.13 10.05
CA ILE A 377 -4.81 9.13 11.03
C ILE A 377 -4.28 8.72 12.41
N PHE A 378 -3.81 9.71 13.15
CA PHE A 378 -3.35 9.60 14.54
C PHE A 378 -4.24 10.47 15.44
N PRO A 379 -5.32 9.93 16.02
CA PRO A 379 -6.24 10.70 16.86
C PRO A 379 -5.58 11.29 18.12
N TRP A 380 -4.55 10.63 18.64
CA TRP A 380 -3.87 11.02 19.89
C TRP A 380 -2.80 12.11 19.72
N VAL A 381 -2.36 12.39 18.51
CA VAL A 381 -1.22 13.29 18.30
C VAL A 381 -1.66 14.73 18.48
N GLN A 382 -0.98 15.44 19.38
CA GLN A 382 -1.20 16.85 19.66
C GLN A 382 -0.86 17.69 18.42
N LEU A 383 -1.69 18.69 18.11
CA LEU A 383 -1.45 19.64 17.05
C LEU A 383 -0.44 20.71 17.50
N PRO A 384 0.45 21.17 16.61
CA PRO A 384 1.24 22.39 16.86
C PRO A 384 0.31 23.59 17.14
N ASN A 385 0.70 24.48 18.02
CA ASN A 385 -0.13 25.63 18.42
C ASN A 385 -0.62 26.45 17.22
N VAL A 386 0.22 26.63 16.22
CA VAL A 386 -0.12 27.38 14.98
C VAL A 386 -1.17 26.69 14.09
N CYS A 387 -1.42 25.40 14.32
CA CYS A 387 -2.43 24.60 13.60
C CYS A 387 -3.72 24.45 14.38
N ILE A 388 -3.80 24.95 15.62
CA ILE A 388 -4.99 24.86 16.46
C ILE A 388 -5.99 25.96 16.05
N VAL A 389 -7.19 25.55 15.69
CA VAL A 389 -8.30 26.47 15.43
C VAL A 389 -9.16 26.61 16.67
N PRO A 390 -9.46 27.84 17.17
CA PRO A 390 -10.33 28.02 18.32
C PRO A 390 -11.66 27.29 18.18
N GLY A 391 -12.06 26.56 19.25
CA GLY A 391 -13.29 25.77 19.25
C GLY A 391 -13.20 24.41 18.55
N GLN A 392 -12.03 24.04 18.03
CA GLN A 392 -11.77 22.73 17.42
C GLN A 392 -10.90 21.84 18.34
N PRO A 393 -10.92 20.51 18.17
CA PRO A 393 -10.04 19.62 18.92
C PRO A 393 -8.56 19.98 18.73
N THR A 394 -7.78 19.92 19.81
CA THR A 394 -6.33 20.20 19.80
C THR A 394 -5.48 18.99 19.44
N LYS A 395 -6.10 17.83 19.20
CA LYS A 395 -5.48 16.56 18.83
C LYS A 395 -6.10 16.02 17.56
N GLY A 396 -5.38 15.15 16.90
CA GLY A 396 -5.86 14.40 15.75
C GLY A 396 -5.46 15.00 14.42
N ARG A 397 -4.63 14.24 13.68
CA ARG A 397 -4.14 14.63 12.35
C ARG A 397 -3.81 13.43 11.48
N PHE A 398 -3.65 13.70 10.21
CA PHE A 398 -3.09 12.73 9.28
C PHE A 398 -1.56 12.59 9.45
N LEU A 399 -1.02 11.45 8.98
CA LEU A 399 0.41 11.27 8.73
C LEU A 399 0.90 12.40 7.81
N SER A 400 2.00 13.07 8.18
CA SER A 400 2.58 14.14 7.36
C SER A 400 3.46 13.58 6.23
N VAL A 401 3.78 14.44 5.25
CA VAL A 401 4.71 14.09 4.15
C VAL A 401 6.10 13.76 4.70
N LYS A 402 6.61 14.53 5.66
CA LYS A 402 7.92 14.27 6.30
C LYS A 402 7.95 12.92 7.01
N GLU A 403 6.89 12.58 7.72
CA GLU A 403 6.76 11.28 8.40
C GLU A 403 6.66 10.13 7.39
N ALA A 404 5.89 10.32 6.30
CA ALA A 404 5.80 9.36 5.22
C ALA A 404 7.16 9.15 4.52
N ALA A 405 7.96 10.20 4.34
CA ALA A 405 9.32 10.11 3.83
C ALA A 405 10.24 9.35 4.79
N LYS A 406 10.14 9.59 6.11
CA LYS A 406 10.87 8.81 7.14
C LYS A 406 10.54 7.32 7.03
N LEU A 407 9.27 6.95 6.79
CA LEU A 407 8.84 5.55 6.60
C LEU A 407 9.47 4.88 5.37
N GLN A 408 9.85 5.65 4.35
CA GLN A 408 10.55 5.13 3.18
C GLN A 408 12.08 5.24 3.29
N GLY A 409 12.59 5.78 4.43
CA GLY A 409 14.03 6.04 4.60
C GLY A 409 14.54 7.19 3.73
N LEU A 410 13.66 8.11 3.32
CA LEU A 410 13.92 9.23 2.42
C LEU A 410 13.85 10.58 3.13
N HIS A 411 14.11 10.61 4.43
CA HIS A 411 13.89 11.76 5.30
C HIS A 411 14.74 13.01 4.99
N ASN A 412 15.84 12.88 4.26
CA ASN A 412 16.69 13.99 3.86
C ASN A 412 16.42 14.49 2.43
N LEU A 413 15.42 13.94 1.75
CA LEU A 413 14.99 14.48 0.46
C LEU A 413 14.09 15.71 0.67
N ASP A 414 14.17 16.65 -0.28
CA ASP A 414 13.34 17.83 -0.29
C ASP A 414 11.91 17.47 -0.74
N PHE A 415 10.97 17.57 0.19
CA PHE A 415 9.53 17.44 -0.01
C PHE A 415 8.78 18.71 0.39
N ASP A 416 9.41 19.88 0.29
CA ASP A 416 8.77 21.14 0.65
C ASP A 416 7.80 21.61 -0.45
N TYR A 417 6.61 21.01 -0.46
CA TYR A 417 5.52 21.34 -1.38
C TYR A 417 4.87 22.70 -1.13
N THR A 418 5.30 23.42 -0.09
CA THR A 418 4.83 24.80 0.20
C THR A 418 5.53 25.83 -0.67
N VAL A 419 6.66 25.48 -1.28
CA VAL A 419 7.42 26.35 -2.17
C VAL A 419 6.65 26.53 -3.49
N PRO A 420 6.45 27.77 -3.96
CA PRO A 420 5.85 28.03 -5.26
C PRO A 420 6.59 27.28 -6.39
N GLY A 421 5.83 26.65 -7.30
CA GLY A 421 6.40 25.88 -8.41
C GLY A 421 6.88 24.49 -8.02
N TYR A 422 6.55 23.99 -6.82
CA TYR A 422 6.84 22.60 -6.47
C TYR A 422 6.11 21.63 -7.43
N PRO A 423 6.80 20.59 -7.95
CA PRO A 423 6.28 19.79 -9.05
C PRO A 423 5.10 18.87 -8.70
N LEU A 424 4.89 18.57 -7.42
CA LEU A 424 3.89 17.61 -6.98
C LEU A 424 2.91 18.19 -5.95
N SER A 425 1.64 17.85 -6.08
CA SER A 425 0.66 18.05 -5.02
C SER A 425 0.89 17.04 -3.87
N VAL A 426 0.38 17.35 -2.68
CA VAL A 426 0.46 16.46 -1.49
C VAL A 426 -0.02 15.03 -1.81
N THR A 427 -1.16 14.89 -2.50
CA THR A 427 -1.69 13.58 -2.90
C THR A 427 -0.72 12.82 -3.80
N ARG A 428 -0.08 13.51 -4.75
CA ARG A 428 0.92 12.92 -5.64
C ARG A 428 2.21 12.54 -4.92
N ILE A 429 2.60 13.29 -3.90
CA ILE A 429 3.75 12.93 -3.04
C ILE A 429 3.44 11.63 -2.28
N PHE A 430 2.26 11.50 -1.67
CA PHE A 430 1.87 10.26 -1.00
C PHE A 430 1.79 9.06 -1.94
N GLU A 431 1.30 9.26 -3.17
CA GLU A 431 1.32 8.25 -4.23
C GLU A 431 2.76 7.82 -4.57
N ALA A 432 3.64 8.79 -4.78
CA ALA A 432 5.05 8.53 -5.08
C ALA A 432 5.78 7.82 -3.93
N LEU A 433 5.55 8.25 -2.67
CA LEU A 433 6.06 7.57 -1.48
C LEU A 433 5.48 6.15 -1.32
N GLY A 434 4.23 5.94 -1.73
CA GLY A 434 3.61 4.62 -1.79
C GLY A 434 4.26 3.67 -2.80
N ASN A 435 4.80 4.20 -3.90
CA ASN A 435 5.50 3.46 -4.95
C ASN A 435 7.01 3.32 -4.67
N ALA A 436 7.58 4.20 -3.85
CA ALA A 436 9.02 4.22 -3.61
C ALA A 436 9.55 2.92 -3.00
N VAL A 437 10.76 2.52 -3.36
CA VAL A 437 11.51 1.49 -2.64
C VAL A 437 11.92 2.03 -1.27
N ASN A 438 11.99 1.15 -0.26
CA ASN A 438 12.48 1.55 1.07
C ASN A 438 14.00 1.70 1.05
N ALA A 439 14.49 2.94 1.04
CA ALA A 439 15.91 3.24 0.89
C ALA A 439 16.78 2.68 2.03
N THR A 440 16.24 2.64 3.26
CA THR A 440 16.98 2.06 4.39
C THR A 440 17.21 0.57 4.19
N LEU A 441 16.19 -0.17 3.77
CA LEU A 441 16.31 -1.61 3.54
C LEU A 441 17.19 -1.91 2.32
N VAL A 442 17.04 -1.14 1.23
CA VAL A 442 17.92 -1.20 0.06
C VAL A 442 19.38 -1.00 0.46
N LYS A 443 19.69 -0.01 1.30
CA LYS A 443 21.06 0.24 1.80
C LYS A 443 21.63 -0.97 2.53
N HIS A 444 20.85 -1.63 3.39
CA HIS A 444 21.30 -2.83 4.10
C HIS A 444 21.56 -4.01 3.17
N ILE A 445 20.70 -4.21 2.17
CA ILE A 445 20.84 -5.27 1.15
C ILE A 445 22.07 -4.99 0.27
N ALA A 446 22.16 -3.76 -0.29
CA ALA A 446 23.24 -3.36 -1.17
C ALA A 446 24.61 -3.42 -0.50
N LYS A 447 24.72 -2.94 0.77
CA LYS A 447 25.98 -3.00 1.52
C LYS A 447 26.54 -4.42 1.58
N ARG A 448 25.67 -5.43 1.84
CA ARG A 448 26.08 -6.84 1.88
C ARG A 448 26.46 -7.38 0.50
N LEU A 449 25.80 -6.87 -0.56
CA LEU A 449 26.05 -7.32 -1.93
C LEU A 449 27.39 -6.80 -2.48
N ILE A 450 27.68 -5.52 -2.26
CA ILE A 450 28.91 -4.89 -2.80
C ILE A 450 30.18 -5.14 -1.98
N CYS A 451 30.04 -5.67 -0.75
CA CYS A 451 31.16 -6.06 0.10
C CYS A 451 31.60 -7.53 -0.10
N LEU A 452 31.01 -8.23 -1.08
CA LEU A 452 31.42 -9.55 -1.53
C LEU A 452 32.44 -9.44 -2.66
#